data_c247236956b189c4500d97f66aedff80
#
_entry.id   c247236956b189c4500d97f66aedff80
#
_cell.length_a   1.000
_cell.length_b   1.000
_cell.length_c   1.000
_cell.angle_alpha   90.00
_cell.angle_beta   90.00
_cell.angle_gamma   90.00
#
_symmetry.space_group_name_H-M   'P 1'
#
loop_
_entity.id
_entity.type
_entity.pdbx_description
1 polymer ?
#
loop_
_entity_poly.entity_id
_entity_poly.type
_entity_poly.pdbx_seq_one_letter_code
_entity_poly.pdbx_strand_id
1 'polypeptide(L)'
;MPRRLPEVPLMIDDADRHYYEPSKGHGLPHDPFNSIVGPRPIGWVSTRGADGTVNLAPYSFFNGFNYTPPIIGFSSTSPKDSLRNVQETGEFVWNLTTRELAERMNQSCAAVPYGMNEFELAGLTPVPSRLVNVPRVAESPVNFECKVVEILQLKNHKGEATQAWLTLGEVVAVHIAKHLLKDGIFDTFGAGIILRAGGPSAYAEIGPETRFDMHRPR
;
A
#
# COMPACT_ATOMS: atom_id res chain seq x y z
N MET A 1 -26.55 5.41 -27.22
CA MET A 1 -26.62 6.86 -26.94
C MET A 1 -25.50 7.18 -25.94
N PRO A 2 -24.64 8.18 -26.17
CA PRO A 2 -23.64 8.55 -25.18
C PRO A 2 -24.37 9.05 -23.93
N ARG A 3 -24.05 8.48 -22.75
CA ARG A 3 -24.53 9.00 -21.47
C ARG A 3 -24.06 10.46 -21.36
N ARG A 4 -24.99 11.42 -21.26
CA ARG A 4 -24.64 12.78 -20.85
C ARG A 4 -23.94 12.66 -19.46
N LEU A 5 -22.76 13.22 -19.36
CA LEU A 5 -22.13 13.41 -18.05
C LEU A 5 -23.11 14.23 -17.19
N PRO A 6 -23.26 13.90 -15.89
CA PRO A 6 -24.04 14.74 -15.00
C PRO A 6 -23.45 16.17 -15.05
N GLU A 7 -24.32 17.17 -15.09
CA GLU A 7 -23.88 18.57 -14.97
C GLU A 7 -23.26 18.75 -13.60
N VAL A 8 -21.93 18.75 -13.55
CA VAL A 8 -21.19 19.13 -12.36
C VAL A 8 -21.17 20.66 -12.34
N PRO A 9 -21.51 21.34 -11.24
CA PRO A 9 -21.29 22.76 -11.11
C PRO A 9 -19.85 23.08 -11.45
N LEU A 10 -19.60 23.88 -12.47
CA LEU A 10 -18.26 24.16 -12.99
C LEU A 10 -17.41 25.00 -12.01
N MET A 11 -18.03 25.64 -11.03
CA MET A 11 -17.34 26.45 -10.01
C MET A 11 -18.01 26.25 -8.65
N ILE A 12 -17.20 26.05 -7.63
CA ILE A 12 -17.59 26.10 -6.23
C ILE A 12 -17.10 27.45 -5.70
N ASP A 13 -18.01 28.25 -5.11
CA ASP A 13 -17.64 29.52 -4.50
C ASP A 13 -16.60 29.31 -3.39
N ASP A 14 -15.65 30.21 -3.22
CA ASP A 14 -14.69 30.15 -2.15
C ASP A 14 -15.35 30.25 -0.76
N ALA A 15 -16.49 30.88 -0.65
CA ALA A 15 -17.30 30.91 0.57
C ALA A 15 -17.81 29.51 0.97
N ASP A 16 -17.96 28.59 0.01
CA ASP A 16 -18.38 27.20 0.23
C ASP A 16 -17.20 26.24 0.45
N ARG A 17 -15.98 26.75 0.51
CA ARG A 17 -14.76 25.95 0.74
C ARG A 17 -14.31 26.05 2.17
N HIS A 18 -13.99 24.90 2.77
CA HIS A 18 -13.23 24.87 4.01
C HIS A 18 -11.74 25.02 3.69
N TYR A 19 -11.19 26.20 3.96
CA TYR A 19 -9.75 26.50 3.78
C TYR A 19 -9.01 26.38 5.11
N TYR A 20 -7.85 25.75 5.09
CA TYR A 20 -6.92 25.74 6.21
C TYR A 20 -5.47 25.61 5.74
N GLU A 21 -4.55 26.09 6.58
CA GLU A 21 -3.12 25.88 6.44
C GLU A 21 -2.70 24.75 7.40
N PRO A 22 -2.15 23.62 6.92
CA PRO A 22 -1.82 22.48 7.79
C PRO A 22 -0.93 22.84 8.99
N SER A 23 -0.03 23.81 8.82
CA SER A 23 0.83 24.31 9.92
C SER A 23 0.09 25.04 11.04
N LYS A 24 -1.14 25.48 10.79
CA LYS A 24 -2.02 26.16 11.75
C LYS A 24 -3.16 25.28 12.26
N GLY A 25 -3.22 24.04 11.76
CA GLY A 25 -4.29 23.10 12.08
C GLY A 25 -5.45 23.16 11.09
N HIS A 26 -6.25 22.10 11.06
CA HIS A 26 -7.34 21.93 10.08
C HIS A 26 -8.71 22.44 10.57
N GLY A 27 -8.89 22.69 11.87
CA GLY A 27 -10.15 23.19 12.43
C GLY A 27 -11.35 22.22 12.35
N LEU A 28 -11.09 20.95 12.05
CA LEU A 28 -12.10 19.89 11.93
C LEU A 28 -11.95 18.87 13.05
N PRO A 29 -12.98 18.07 13.38
CA PRO A 29 -12.89 17.01 14.39
C PRO A 29 -11.82 15.96 14.11
N HIS A 30 -11.52 15.70 12.82
CA HIS A 30 -10.48 14.78 12.37
C HIS A 30 -9.71 15.37 11.20
N ASP A 31 -8.39 15.13 11.14
CA ASP A 31 -7.57 15.51 10.00
C ASP A 31 -8.10 14.85 8.71
N PRO A 32 -8.49 15.63 7.69
CA PRO A 32 -9.08 15.11 6.47
C PRO A 32 -8.06 14.56 5.48
N PHE A 33 -6.76 14.79 5.68
CA PHE A 33 -5.71 14.46 4.71
C PHE A 33 -5.78 13.01 4.23
N ASN A 34 -5.83 12.06 5.16
CA ASN A 34 -5.89 10.62 4.83
C ASN A 34 -7.21 10.21 4.16
N SER A 35 -8.29 10.98 4.34
CA SER A 35 -9.57 10.75 3.70
C SER A 35 -9.61 11.31 2.28
N ILE A 36 -8.96 12.46 2.06
CA ILE A 36 -8.88 13.13 0.75
C ILE A 36 -7.94 12.37 -0.18
N VAL A 37 -6.76 11.97 0.32
CA VAL A 37 -5.81 11.13 -0.42
C VAL A 37 -6.22 9.66 -0.27
N GLY A 38 -7.39 9.31 -0.76
CA GLY A 38 -7.97 7.96 -0.65
C GLY A 38 -8.96 7.66 -1.76
N PRO A 39 -9.36 6.38 -1.92
CA PRO A 39 -8.77 5.19 -1.28
C PRO A 39 -7.36 4.88 -1.81
N ARG A 40 -6.50 4.34 -0.94
CA ARG A 40 -5.12 4.00 -1.26
C ARG A 40 -4.92 2.49 -1.31
N PRO A 41 -4.10 1.95 -2.23
CA PRO A 41 -3.69 0.55 -2.18
C PRO A 41 -2.88 0.29 -0.90
N ILE A 42 -2.88 -0.98 -0.46
CA ILE A 42 -2.19 -1.40 0.75
C ILE A 42 -0.87 -2.04 0.37
N GLY A 43 0.22 -1.50 0.89
CA GLY A 43 1.52 -2.12 0.88
C GLY A 43 1.64 -3.10 2.04
N TRP A 44 1.18 -4.34 1.87
CA TRP A 44 1.38 -5.38 2.88
C TRP A 44 2.76 -6.00 2.67
N VAL A 45 3.71 -5.50 3.44
CA VAL A 45 5.14 -5.72 3.20
C VAL A 45 5.69 -6.69 4.22
N SER A 46 6.29 -7.79 3.76
CA SER A 46 7.17 -8.62 4.56
C SER A 46 8.63 -8.22 4.35
N THR A 47 9.42 -8.33 5.40
CA THR A 47 10.85 -8.04 5.43
C THR A 47 11.58 -9.05 6.31
N ARG A 48 12.89 -9.10 6.19
CA ARG A 48 13.77 -9.91 7.04
C ARG A 48 14.96 -9.07 7.48
N GLY A 49 15.25 -9.06 8.77
CA GLY A 49 16.47 -8.46 9.32
C GLY A 49 17.72 -9.30 9.04
N ALA A 50 18.88 -8.70 9.21
CA ALA A 50 20.17 -9.41 9.07
C ALA A 50 20.33 -10.55 10.08
N ASP A 51 19.65 -10.48 11.21
CA ASP A 51 19.59 -11.52 12.25
C ASP A 51 18.65 -12.68 11.90
N GLY A 52 17.94 -12.62 10.75
CA GLY A 52 16.97 -13.59 10.29
C GLY A 52 15.54 -13.37 10.80
N THR A 53 15.31 -12.39 11.67
CA THR A 53 13.99 -12.03 12.18
C THR A 53 13.08 -11.57 11.03
N VAL A 54 11.90 -12.13 10.93
CA VAL A 54 10.90 -11.76 9.92
C VAL A 54 9.90 -10.75 10.48
N ASN A 55 9.41 -9.86 9.63
CA ASN A 55 8.39 -8.88 9.98
C ASN A 55 7.37 -8.77 8.85
N LEU A 56 6.10 -8.52 9.18
CA LEU A 56 5.01 -8.33 8.24
C LEU A 56 4.13 -7.18 8.70
N ALA A 57 4.09 -6.10 7.92
CA ALA A 57 3.34 -4.90 8.27
C ALA A 57 2.62 -4.27 7.07
N PRO A 58 1.36 -3.78 7.23
CA PRO A 58 0.67 -3.04 6.19
C PRO A 58 0.98 -1.54 6.25
N TYR A 59 1.16 -0.96 5.07
CA TYR A 59 1.37 0.46 4.82
C TYR A 59 0.29 1.00 3.90
N SER A 60 -0.38 2.07 4.29
CA SER A 60 -1.39 2.71 3.44
C SER A 60 -0.82 3.87 2.60
N PHE A 61 0.40 4.30 2.85
CA PHE A 61 1.16 5.14 1.92
C PHE A 61 2.00 4.23 1.02
N PHE A 62 1.36 3.68 -0.01
CA PHE A 62 1.93 2.71 -0.95
C PHE A 62 1.40 2.96 -2.35
N ASN A 63 2.27 2.80 -3.37
CA ASN A 63 1.85 2.81 -4.78
C ASN A 63 2.93 2.23 -5.71
N GLY A 64 2.58 2.12 -7.03
CA GLY A 64 3.52 1.93 -8.13
C GLY A 64 4.12 3.27 -8.57
N PHE A 65 5.42 3.31 -8.83
CA PHE A 65 6.17 4.52 -9.18
C PHE A 65 6.77 4.48 -10.57
N ASN A 66 7.07 3.29 -11.10
CA ASN A 66 7.57 3.14 -12.47
C ASN A 66 7.04 1.84 -13.09
N TYR A 67 6.93 1.81 -14.42
CA TYR A 67 6.42 0.66 -15.16
C TYR A 67 7.53 -0.21 -15.76
N THR A 68 8.61 0.39 -16.23
CA THR A 68 9.73 -0.31 -16.86
C THR A 68 11.07 0.32 -16.45
N PRO A 69 11.85 -0.34 -15.57
CA PRO A 69 11.49 -1.52 -14.77
C PRO A 69 10.34 -1.23 -13.80
N PRO A 70 9.57 -2.25 -13.37
CA PRO A 70 8.47 -2.03 -12.43
C PRO A 70 9.03 -1.69 -11.04
N ILE A 71 8.65 -0.51 -10.51
CA ILE A 71 9.05 -0.03 -9.20
C ILE A 71 7.81 0.27 -8.37
N ILE A 72 7.76 -0.28 -7.18
CA ILE A 72 6.76 0.01 -6.15
C ILE A 72 7.43 0.67 -4.96
N GLY A 73 6.62 1.34 -4.12
CA GLY A 73 7.17 1.95 -2.91
C GLY A 73 6.15 2.09 -1.80
N PHE A 74 6.67 2.09 -0.57
CA PHE A 74 5.88 2.33 0.63
C PHE A 74 6.58 3.34 1.53
N SER A 75 5.78 4.12 2.27
CA SER A 75 6.32 5.08 3.23
C SER A 75 5.99 4.65 4.66
N SER A 76 7.03 4.57 5.48
CA SER A 76 6.91 4.47 6.93
C SER A 76 6.92 5.87 7.54
N THR A 77 5.87 6.23 8.28
CA THR A 77 5.72 7.56 8.90
C THR A 77 6.63 7.79 10.10
N SER A 78 7.31 6.73 10.55
CA SER A 78 8.35 6.74 11.59
C SER A 78 9.28 5.55 11.37
N PRO A 79 10.50 5.55 11.95
CA PRO A 79 11.36 4.38 11.97
C PRO A 79 10.64 3.19 12.62
N LYS A 80 10.57 2.06 11.90
CA LYS A 80 9.95 0.80 12.31
C LYS A 80 10.78 -0.38 11.80
N ASP A 81 10.42 -1.59 12.22
CA ASP A 81 11.15 -2.82 11.90
C ASP A 81 11.30 -3.05 10.39
N SER A 82 10.25 -2.81 9.59
CA SER A 82 10.36 -2.93 8.13
C SER A 82 11.41 -1.98 7.54
N LEU A 83 11.48 -0.72 8.02
CA LEU A 83 12.51 0.23 7.55
C LEU A 83 13.91 -0.24 7.92
N ARG A 84 14.10 -0.65 9.18
CA ARG A 84 15.38 -1.21 9.65
C ARG A 84 15.79 -2.40 8.79
N ASN A 85 14.91 -3.37 8.60
CA ASN A 85 15.18 -4.58 7.86
C ASN A 85 15.58 -4.28 6.40
N VAL A 86 14.85 -3.40 5.69
CA VAL A 86 15.19 -3.04 4.32
C VAL A 86 16.50 -2.24 4.21
N GLN A 87 16.85 -1.45 5.22
CA GLN A 87 18.15 -0.78 5.29
C GLN A 87 19.29 -1.77 5.46
N GLU A 88 19.10 -2.85 6.23
CA GLU A 88 20.09 -3.87 6.50
C GLU A 88 20.24 -4.86 5.33
N THR A 89 19.14 -5.27 4.68
CA THR A 89 19.13 -6.39 3.74
C THR A 89 18.88 -6.00 2.28
N GLY A 90 18.30 -4.82 2.03
CA GLY A 90 18.00 -4.36 0.68
C GLY A 90 16.87 -5.12 -0.02
N GLU A 91 16.04 -5.86 0.72
CA GLU A 91 15.01 -6.73 0.15
C GLU A 91 13.68 -6.61 0.88
N PHE A 92 12.57 -6.75 0.14
CA PHE A 92 11.24 -6.91 0.71
C PHE A 92 10.31 -7.67 -0.24
N VAL A 93 9.17 -8.11 0.28
CA VAL A 93 8.09 -8.67 -0.54
C VAL A 93 6.81 -7.90 -0.27
N TRP A 94 6.12 -7.49 -1.34
CA TRP A 94 4.75 -7.00 -1.27
C TRP A 94 3.76 -8.15 -1.48
N ASN A 95 2.72 -8.18 -0.66
CA ASN A 95 1.67 -9.19 -0.69
C ASN A 95 0.33 -8.50 -0.93
N LEU A 96 -0.45 -8.95 -1.93
CA LEU A 96 -1.77 -8.40 -2.22
C LEU A 96 -2.72 -8.68 -1.07
N THR A 97 -3.43 -7.65 -0.62
CA THR A 97 -4.45 -7.77 0.43
C THR A 97 -5.83 -7.84 -0.19
N THR A 98 -6.55 -8.92 0.10
CA THR A 98 -7.93 -9.15 -0.31
C THR A 98 -8.90 -8.97 0.85
N ARG A 99 -10.21 -8.93 0.55
CA ARG A 99 -11.26 -8.87 1.57
C ARG A 99 -11.19 -10.07 2.54
N GLU A 100 -10.87 -11.23 2.05
CA GLU A 100 -10.74 -12.47 2.86
C GLU A 100 -9.55 -12.40 3.84
N LEU A 101 -8.49 -11.66 3.47
CA LEU A 101 -7.29 -11.50 4.29
C LEU A 101 -7.33 -10.25 5.19
N ALA A 102 -8.39 -9.44 5.12
CA ALA A 102 -8.45 -8.13 5.78
C ALA A 102 -8.19 -8.21 7.29
N GLU A 103 -8.83 -9.17 7.98
CA GLU A 103 -8.67 -9.33 9.44
C GLU A 103 -7.25 -9.77 9.81
N ARG A 104 -6.66 -10.71 9.06
CA ARG A 104 -5.29 -11.18 9.29
C ARG A 104 -4.27 -10.08 8.99
N MET A 105 -4.48 -9.32 7.91
CA MET A 105 -3.66 -8.13 7.62
C MET A 105 -3.77 -7.11 8.74
N ASN A 106 -4.97 -6.87 9.27
CA ASN A 106 -5.15 -5.94 10.38
C ASN A 106 -4.47 -6.42 11.68
N GLN A 107 -4.48 -7.74 11.95
CA GLN A 107 -3.74 -8.30 13.09
C GLN A 107 -2.23 -8.10 12.97
N SER A 108 -1.66 -8.15 11.76
CA SER A 108 -0.24 -7.85 11.52
C SER A 108 0.13 -6.37 11.71
N CYS A 109 -0.85 -5.49 12.00
CA CYS A 109 -0.65 -4.08 12.40
C CYS A 109 -0.35 -3.90 13.89
N ALA A 110 -0.45 -4.95 14.70
CA ALA A 110 -0.31 -4.83 16.15
C ALA A 110 1.05 -4.22 16.52
N ALA A 111 1.04 -3.31 17.49
CA ALA A 111 2.26 -2.75 18.05
C ALA A 111 2.89 -3.79 18.98
N VAL A 112 3.81 -4.58 18.45
CA VAL A 112 4.53 -5.63 19.18
C VAL A 112 6.01 -5.29 19.28
N PRO A 113 6.76 -5.83 20.28
CA PRO A 113 8.20 -5.67 20.36
C PRO A 113 8.90 -6.24 19.14
N TYR A 114 10.06 -5.66 18.78
CA TYR A 114 10.92 -6.21 17.74
C TYR A 114 11.26 -7.70 18.02
N GLY A 115 11.21 -8.50 16.97
CA GLY A 115 11.46 -9.94 17.06
C GLY A 115 10.17 -10.78 17.24
N MET A 116 9.04 -10.16 17.46
CA MET A 116 7.75 -10.86 17.36
C MET A 116 7.42 -11.12 15.89
N ASN A 117 6.98 -12.33 15.60
CA ASN A 117 6.67 -12.77 14.24
C ASN A 117 5.19 -12.49 13.91
N GLU A 118 4.90 -11.46 13.13
CA GLU A 118 3.52 -11.08 12.78
C GLU A 118 2.85 -12.13 11.88
N PHE A 119 3.58 -12.99 11.18
CA PHE A 119 2.99 -14.12 10.48
C PHE A 119 2.30 -15.07 11.48
N GLU A 120 2.97 -15.42 12.56
CA GLU A 120 2.39 -16.27 13.61
C GLU A 120 1.23 -15.58 14.32
N LEU A 121 1.39 -14.30 14.67
CA LEU A 121 0.37 -13.49 15.32
C LEU A 121 -0.92 -13.43 14.49
N ALA A 122 -0.80 -13.30 13.17
CA ALA A 122 -1.94 -13.21 12.26
C ALA A 122 -2.41 -14.59 11.72
N GLY A 123 -1.81 -15.69 12.15
CA GLY A 123 -2.12 -17.04 11.69
C GLY A 123 -1.85 -17.25 10.19
N LEU A 124 -0.76 -16.65 9.68
CA LEU A 124 -0.34 -16.67 8.28
C LEU A 124 0.85 -17.60 8.08
N THR A 125 0.97 -18.16 6.88
CA THR A 125 2.03 -19.10 6.52
C THR A 125 3.13 -18.39 5.73
N PRO A 126 4.35 -18.24 6.29
CA PRO A 126 5.49 -17.77 5.52
C PRO A 126 5.98 -18.87 4.56
N VAL A 127 6.13 -18.53 3.28
CA VAL A 127 6.72 -19.41 2.26
C VAL A 127 7.93 -18.77 1.60
N PRO A 128 8.94 -19.57 1.20
CA PRO A 128 10.15 -19.02 0.60
C PRO A 128 9.87 -18.25 -0.69
N SER A 129 10.58 -17.18 -0.89
CA SER A 129 10.73 -16.47 -2.17
C SER A 129 11.72 -17.19 -3.08
N ARG A 130 11.83 -16.76 -4.35
CA ARG A 130 12.74 -17.34 -5.33
C ARG A 130 14.02 -16.54 -5.54
N LEU A 131 13.93 -15.21 -5.50
CA LEU A 131 15.03 -14.29 -5.82
C LEU A 131 15.46 -13.42 -4.65
N VAL A 132 14.70 -13.41 -3.55
CA VAL A 132 15.03 -12.68 -2.32
C VAL A 132 14.91 -13.59 -1.09
N ASN A 133 15.58 -13.24 0.00
CA ASN A 133 15.56 -14.02 1.25
C ASN A 133 14.37 -13.69 2.16
N VAL A 134 13.43 -12.90 1.70
CA VAL A 134 12.25 -12.48 2.45
C VAL A 134 11.08 -13.43 2.15
N PRO A 135 10.35 -13.93 3.17
CA PRO A 135 9.22 -14.82 2.92
C PRO A 135 8.02 -14.07 2.34
N ARG A 136 7.23 -14.79 1.52
CA ARG A 136 5.92 -14.37 1.02
C ARG A 136 4.82 -14.86 1.96
N VAL A 137 3.68 -14.19 1.97
CA VAL A 137 2.43 -14.70 2.57
C VAL A 137 1.82 -15.73 1.64
N ALA A 138 1.74 -17.00 2.05
CA ALA A 138 1.21 -18.10 1.23
C ALA A 138 -0.25 -17.89 0.81
N GLU A 139 -1.06 -17.32 1.69
CA GLU A 139 -2.49 -17.06 1.49
C GLU A 139 -2.75 -15.87 0.57
N SER A 140 -1.76 -14.99 0.36
CA SER A 140 -1.89 -13.87 -0.58
C SER A 140 -1.86 -14.36 -2.02
N PRO A 141 -2.87 -14.00 -2.83
CA PRO A 141 -2.95 -14.52 -4.21
C PRO A 141 -1.94 -13.88 -5.18
N VAL A 142 -1.30 -12.76 -4.78
CA VAL A 142 -0.23 -12.12 -5.56
C VAL A 142 0.88 -11.67 -4.63
N ASN A 143 2.13 -11.98 -5.01
CA ASN A 143 3.30 -11.48 -4.30
C ASN A 143 4.32 -10.90 -5.30
N PHE A 144 4.95 -9.80 -4.93
CA PHE A 144 6.07 -9.19 -5.65
C PHE A 144 7.33 -9.27 -4.81
N GLU A 145 8.35 -9.96 -5.31
CA GLU A 145 9.68 -9.95 -4.71
C GLU A 145 10.43 -8.70 -5.19
N CYS A 146 10.98 -7.94 -4.26
CA CYS A 146 11.55 -6.63 -4.55
C CYS A 146 12.97 -6.50 -4.01
N LYS A 147 13.83 -5.86 -4.81
CA LYS A 147 15.13 -5.36 -4.38
C LYS A 147 15.07 -3.85 -4.23
N VAL A 148 15.52 -3.36 -3.10
CA VAL A 148 15.50 -1.93 -2.80
C VAL A 148 16.41 -1.19 -3.78
N VAL A 149 15.89 -0.12 -4.38
CA VAL A 149 16.64 0.78 -5.27
C VAL A 149 16.96 2.09 -4.60
N GLU A 150 16.11 2.55 -3.68
CA GLU A 150 16.35 3.79 -2.94
C GLU A 150 15.56 3.81 -1.63
N ILE A 151 16.15 4.44 -0.60
CA ILE A 151 15.49 4.75 0.68
C ILE A 151 15.71 6.24 0.96
N LEU A 152 14.62 7.00 0.96
CA LEU A 152 14.62 8.45 1.09
C LEU A 152 13.99 8.87 2.41
N GLN A 153 14.71 9.64 3.23
CA GLN A 153 14.07 10.37 4.31
C GLN A 153 13.34 11.58 3.75
N LEU A 154 12.03 11.68 3.98
CA LEU A 154 11.23 12.78 3.48
C LEU A 154 11.60 14.08 4.21
N LYS A 155 11.62 15.17 3.45
CA LYS A 155 11.90 16.51 3.96
C LYS A 155 10.70 17.42 3.74
N ASN A 156 10.51 18.38 4.63
CA ASN A 156 9.53 19.43 4.41
C ASN A 156 10.03 20.45 3.34
N HIS A 157 9.18 21.43 3.00
CA HIS A 157 9.51 22.44 1.98
C HIS A 157 10.69 23.36 2.36
N LYS A 158 11.13 23.34 3.62
CA LYS A 158 12.33 24.07 4.09
C LYS A 158 13.59 23.20 4.06
N GLY A 159 13.50 21.95 3.63
CA GLY A 159 14.61 21.00 3.60
C GLY A 159 14.88 20.28 4.92
N GLU A 160 14.05 20.47 5.94
CA GLU A 160 14.18 19.83 7.24
C GLU A 160 13.66 18.38 7.16
N ALA A 161 14.44 17.44 7.70
CA ALA A 161 14.07 16.03 7.70
C ALA A 161 12.83 15.76 8.58
N THR A 162 11.93 14.94 8.07
CA THR A 162 10.78 14.41 8.81
C THR A 162 11.13 13.04 9.42
N GLN A 163 10.21 12.45 10.19
CA GLN A 163 10.34 11.08 10.67
C GLN A 163 9.97 10.03 9.62
N ALA A 164 9.43 10.46 8.47
CA ALA A 164 8.93 9.58 7.43
C ALA A 164 10.01 9.19 6.42
N TRP A 165 9.96 7.93 5.98
CA TRP A 165 10.88 7.34 5.03
C TRP A 165 10.13 6.66 3.89
N LEU A 166 10.51 6.95 2.66
CA LEU A 166 10.02 6.27 1.47
C LEU A 166 11.03 5.22 1.02
N THR A 167 10.61 3.97 0.95
CA THR A 167 11.39 2.86 0.39
C THR A 167 10.86 2.55 -1.00
N LEU A 168 11.73 2.58 -2.01
CA LEU A 168 11.46 2.19 -3.38
C LEU A 168 12.16 0.86 -3.69
N GLY A 169 11.45 -0.05 -4.35
CA GLY A 169 12.00 -1.36 -4.74
C GLY A 169 11.59 -1.75 -6.16
N GLU A 170 12.56 -2.25 -6.91
CA GLU A 170 12.32 -2.87 -8.22
C GLU A 170 11.73 -4.26 -8.00
N VAL A 171 10.63 -4.55 -8.68
CA VAL A 171 9.99 -5.87 -8.68
C VAL A 171 10.82 -6.81 -9.55
N VAL A 172 11.47 -7.78 -8.94
CA VAL A 172 12.35 -8.75 -9.62
C VAL A 172 11.69 -10.10 -9.86
N ALA A 173 10.60 -10.42 -9.14
CA ALA A 173 9.77 -11.60 -9.42
C ALA A 173 8.31 -11.34 -9.04
N VAL A 174 7.40 -11.99 -9.78
CA VAL A 174 5.95 -11.87 -9.61
C VAL A 174 5.34 -13.26 -9.46
N HIS A 175 4.53 -13.46 -8.43
CA HIS A 175 3.72 -14.65 -8.22
C HIS A 175 2.25 -14.27 -8.33
N ILE A 176 1.48 -14.98 -9.17
CA ILE A 176 0.05 -14.75 -9.35
C ILE A 176 -0.69 -16.08 -9.26
N ALA A 177 -1.70 -16.16 -8.44
CA ALA A 177 -2.60 -17.31 -8.40
C ALA A 177 -3.31 -17.47 -9.76
N LYS A 178 -3.21 -18.62 -10.38
CA LYS A 178 -3.68 -18.84 -11.77
C LYS A 178 -5.16 -18.54 -11.98
N HIS A 179 -6.00 -18.74 -10.95
CA HIS A 179 -7.45 -18.45 -11.02
C HIS A 179 -7.77 -16.95 -11.21
N LEU A 180 -6.81 -16.06 -10.93
CA LEU A 180 -6.94 -14.62 -11.19
C LEU A 180 -6.45 -14.20 -12.58
N LEU A 181 -6.01 -15.16 -13.41
CA LEU A 181 -5.66 -14.91 -14.80
C LEU A 181 -6.80 -15.43 -15.69
N LYS A 182 -7.59 -14.53 -16.27
CA LYS A 182 -8.66 -14.82 -17.24
C LYS A 182 -8.16 -14.46 -18.63
N ASP A 183 -7.99 -15.44 -19.48
CA ASP A 183 -7.45 -15.27 -20.85
C ASP A 183 -6.10 -14.52 -20.87
N GLY A 184 -5.25 -14.77 -19.85
CA GLY A 184 -3.95 -14.12 -19.71
C GLY A 184 -3.99 -12.70 -19.11
N ILE A 185 -5.16 -12.21 -18.74
CA ILE A 185 -5.37 -10.88 -18.13
C ILE A 185 -5.66 -11.04 -16.63
N PHE A 186 -4.99 -10.23 -15.81
CA PHE A 186 -5.26 -10.21 -14.37
C PHE A 186 -6.66 -9.62 -14.08
N ASP A 187 -7.47 -10.38 -13.36
CA ASP A 187 -8.83 -10.00 -13.00
C ASP A 187 -8.85 -9.10 -11.76
N THR A 188 -8.55 -7.82 -11.96
CA THR A 188 -8.53 -6.81 -10.90
C THR A 188 -9.84 -6.74 -10.11
N PHE A 189 -10.97 -6.86 -10.80
CA PHE A 189 -12.30 -6.70 -10.19
C PHE A 189 -12.83 -7.98 -9.54
N GLY A 190 -12.28 -9.15 -9.91
CA GLY A 190 -12.61 -10.43 -9.28
C GLY A 190 -11.63 -10.84 -8.17
N ALA A 191 -10.56 -10.08 -7.95
CA ALA A 191 -9.53 -10.43 -6.98
C ALA A 191 -9.89 -10.04 -5.52
N GLY A 192 -10.99 -9.32 -5.28
CA GLY A 192 -11.41 -8.89 -3.95
C GLY A 192 -10.41 -7.95 -3.27
N ILE A 193 -9.77 -7.09 -4.05
CA ILE A 193 -8.73 -6.15 -3.57
C ILE A 193 -9.36 -5.12 -2.64
N ILE A 194 -8.75 -4.92 -1.47
CA ILE A 194 -9.15 -3.87 -0.53
C ILE A 194 -8.17 -2.70 -0.53
N LEU A 195 -8.72 -1.53 -0.27
CA LEU A 195 -8.03 -0.25 -0.24
C LEU A 195 -8.28 0.45 1.09
N ARG A 196 -7.28 1.14 1.62
CA ARG A 196 -7.48 1.98 2.81
C ARG A 196 -8.21 3.25 2.41
N ALA A 197 -9.40 3.45 2.95
CA ALA A 197 -10.22 4.64 2.75
C ALA A 197 -10.01 5.68 3.88
N GLY A 198 -10.96 6.54 4.09
CA GLY A 198 -10.88 7.61 5.09
C GLY A 198 -11.17 7.17 6.52
N GLY A 199 -11.04 8.13 7.45
CA GLY A 199 -11.32 7.92 8.86
C GLY A 199 -10.41 6.91 9.56
N PRO A 200 -10.73 6.54 10.81
CA PRO A 200 -9.86 5.66 11.62
C PRO A 200 -9.87 4.20 11.15
N SER A 201 -10.95 3.71 10.50
CA SER A 201 -11.14 2.28 10.25
C SER A 201 -11.77 1.93 8.90
N ALA A 202 -12.06 2.91 8.02
CA ALA A 202 -12.76 2.61 6.77
C ALA A 202 -11.82 2.00 5.71
N TYR A 203 -12.33 0.99 5.01
CA TYR A 203 -11.75 0.36 3.84
C TYR A 203 -12.77 0.36 2.71
N ALA A 204 -12.28 0.30 1.48
CA ALA A 204 -13.08 0.08 0.27
C ALA A 204 -12.65 -1.24 -0.37
N GLU A 205 -13.56 -1.90 -1.05
CA GLU A 205 -13.30 -3.08 -1.86
C GLU A 205 -13.53 -2.76 -3.32
N ILE A 206 -12.69 -3.30 -4.21
CA ILE A 206 -12.87 -3.22 -5.65
C ILE A 206 -13.67 -4.43 -6.09
N GLY A 207 -14.82 -4.20 -6.74
CA GLY A 207 -15.66 -5.25 -7.29
C GLY A 207 -16.18 -4.93 -8.69
N PRO A 208 -16.77 -5.90 -9.39
CA PRO A 208 -17.30 -5.70 -10.76
C PRO A 208 -18.29 -4.54 -10.89
N GLU A 209 -19.06 -4.27 -9.84
CA GLU A 209 -20.07 -3.21 -9.77
C GLU A 209 -19.47 -1.79 -9.71
N THR A 210 -18.19 -1.66 -9.32
CA THR A 210 -17.49 -0.37 -9.26
C THR A 210 -16.76 -0.04 -10.56
N ARG A 211 -16.76 -0.96 -11.52
CA ARG A 211 -16.06 -0.80 -12.80
C ARG A 211 -16.74 0.22 -13.70
N PHE A 212 -15.95 1.10 -14.27
CA PHE A 212 -16.31 1.88 -15.45
C PHE A 212 -15.11 2.01 -16.39
N ASP A 213 -15.36 2.11 -17.67
CA ASP A 213 -14.31 2.22 -18.69
C ASP A 213 -14.18 3.67 -19.17
N MET A 214 -12.96 4.16 -19.26
CA MET A 214 -12.62 5.48 -19.79
C MET A 214 -11.48 5.35 -20.78
N HIS A 215 -11.74 5.75 -22.04
CA HIS A 215 -10.71 5.72 -23.08
C HIS A 215 -10.00 7.06 -23.18
N ARG A 216 -8.69 7.02 -23.41
CA ARG A 216 -7.93 8.25 -23.67
C ARG A 216 -8.43 8.89 -24.95
N PRO A 217 -8.65 10.23 -24.99
CA PRO A 217 -8.90 10.94 -26.23
C PRO A 217 -7.75 10.69 -27.23
N ARG A 218 -8.11 10.52 -28.49
CA ARG A 218 -7.14 10.41 -29.59
C ARG A 218 -6.77 11.79 -30.11
#